data_07cafdcbd33a878a27d83919f554fdbd
#
_entry.id   07cafdcbd33a878a27d83919f554fdbd
#
_cell.length_a   1.000
_cell.length_b   1.000
_cell.length_c   1.000
_cell.angle_alpha   90.00
_cell.angle_beta   90.00
_cell.angle_gamma   90.00
#
_symmetry.space_group_name_H-M   'P 1'
#
loop_
_entity.id
_entity.type
_entity.pdbx_description
1 polymer ?
#
loop_
_entity_poly.entity_id
_entity_poly.type
_entity_poly.pdbx_seq_one_letter_code
_entity_poly.pdbx_strand_id
1 'polypeptide(L)'
;MGKSAFWMSIAQNIAESESETSVLYFSLEMSKREFIARGTSMITYEHQLEGTSSIAYTNSDILGWRFNKDIGDFEKLDYSCYEPFVDEYYQRYDDNLYIIDSEACSLNDDRIFDITVNFRREHLDKPFVVIVDYLQIGGDAETSDRKSQTDNMVTLFKQLSTQMQIPVISISRDDYKKRVSLSSFKESGNIEYGGGICLGWNWYGETVAPSKGNDVMLKQFKREGLRLMELDVLKSRNGTRGTRVNFKYIPAYNFFEEICD
;
A
#
# COMPACT_ATOMS: atom_id res chain seq x y z
N MET A 1 3.17 -1.79 -10.14
CA MET A 1 3.66 -0.62 -9.40
C MET A 1 2.51 0.06 -8.66
N GLY A 2 2.76 0.70 -7.52
CA GLY A 2 1.73 1.39 -6.73
C GLY A 2 0.96 0.54 -5.72
N LYS A 3 1.25 -0.76 -5.59
CA LYS A 3 0.60 -1.64 -4.60
C LYS A 3 0.79 -1.14 -3.17
N SER A 4 2.03 -0.96 -2.73
CA SER A 4 2.34 -0.44 -1.39
C SER A 4 1.70 0.92 -1.13
N ALA A 5 1.75 1.84 -2.12
CA ALA A 5 1.11 3.15 -2.02
C ALA A 5 -0.43 3.04 -1.87
N PHE A 6 -1.06 2.12 -2.59
CA PHE A 6 -2.51 1.88 -2.49
C PHE A 6 -2.89 1.33 -1.11
N TRP A 7 -2.18 0.32 -0.62
CA TRP A 7 -2.46 -0.26 0.69
C TRP A 7 -2.13 0.69 1.84
N MET A 8 -1.13 1.55 1.66
CA MET A 8 -0.85 2.65 2.58
C MET A 8 -2.03 3.62 2.65
N SER A 9 -2.59 4.03 1.51
CA SER A 9 -3.79 4.88 1.46
C SER A 9 -4.99 4.20 2.13
N ILE A 10 -5.21 2.90 1.91
CA ILE A 10 -6.26 2.14 2.61
C ILE A 10 -6.01 2.11 4.12
N ALA A 11 -4.76 1.90 4.56
CA ALA A 11 -4.41 1.91 5.98
C ALA A 11 -4.72 3.25 6.64
N GLN A 12 -4.39 4.34 5.97
CA GLN A 12 -4.67 5.70 6.42
C GLN A 12 -6.19 5.97 6.49
N ASN A 13 -6.94 5.60 5.46
CA ASN A 13 -8.40 5.75 5.46
C ASN A 13 -9.08 4.94 6.58
N ILE A 14 -8.58 3.74 6.90
CA ILE A 14 -9.10 2.95 8.03
C ILE A 14 -8.77 3.65 9.35
N ALA A 15 -7.55 4.12 9.53
CA ALA A 15 -7.09 4.77 10.76
C ALA A 15 -7.80 6.10 11.04
N GLU A 16 -8.20 6.82 9.99
CA GLU A 16 -8.94 8.10 10.08
C GLU A 16 -10.45 7.90 10.22
N SER A 17 -10.95 6.69 9.97
CA SER A 17 -12.38 6.41 10.03
C SER A 17 -12.94 6.53 11.45
N GLU A 18 -14.22 6.92 11.57
CA GLU A 18 -14.94 7.03 12.87
C GLU A 18 -15.06 5.68 13.61
N SER A 19 -14.66 4.58 12.99
CA SER A 19 -14.78 3.23 13.57
C SER A 19 -13.80 2.93 14.71
N GLU A 20 -12.88 3.82 15.03
CA GLU A 20 -11.79 3.62 15.99
C GLU A 20 -10.95 2.35 15.74
N THR A 21 -10.95 1.88 14.50
CA THR A 21 -10.22 0.69 14.09
C THR A 21 -8.74 0.99 13.97
N SER A 22 -7.90 0.27 14.72
CA SER A 22 -6.45 0.39 14.58
C SER A 22 -5.93 -0.39 13.38
N VAL A 23 -4.86 0.11 12.80
CA VAL A 23 -4.11 -0.56 11.73
C VAL A 23 -2.71 -0.90 12.22
N LEU A 24 -2.36 -2.17 12.24
CA LEU A 24 -1.01 -2.64 12.48
C LEU A 24 -0.37 -2.95 11.13
N TYR A 25 0.51 -2.05 10.67
CA TYR A 25 1.13 -2.12 9.34
C TYR A 25 2.59 -2.57 9.45
N PHE A 26 2.89 -3.77 8.95
CA PHE A 26 4.24 -4.27 8.80
C PHE A 26 4.81 -3.85 7.45
N SER A 27 5.75 -2.91 7.47
CA SER A 27 6.42 -2.38 6.29
C SER A 27 7.80 -3.02 6.15
N LEU A 28 7.92 -3.98 5.24
CA LEU A 28 9.12 -4.78 5.09
C LEU A 28 10.03 -4.29 3.96
N GLU A 29 9.51 -3.39 3.14
CA GLU A 29 10.23 -2.78 2.01
C GLU A 29 10.57 -1.31 2.26
N MET A 30 9.71 -0.59 2.98
CA MET A 30 9.86 0.84 3.24
C MET A 30 10.13 1.10 4.70
N SER A 31 11.01 2.06 4.99
CA SER A 31 11.17 2.60 6.34
C SER A 31 9.92 3.36 6.79
N LYS A 32 9.71 3.43 8.11
CA LYS A 32 8.65 4.25 8.72
C LYS A 32 8.76 5.72 8.26
N ARG A 33 9.99 6.22 8.11
CA ARG A 33 10.24 7.58 7.62
C ARG A 33 9.71 7.78 6.19
N GLU A 34 9.95 6.83 5.28
CA GLU A 34 9.43 6.90 3.92
C GLU A 34 7.91 6.79 3.88
N PHE A 35 7.34 5.96 4.76
CA PHE A 35 5.90 5.83 4.90
C PHE A 35 5.26 7.16 5.31
N ILE A 36 5.77 7.81 6.37
CA ILE A 36 5.29 9.11 6.85
C ILE A 36 5.47 10.18 5.76
N ALA A 37 6.62 10.23 5.08
CA ALA A 37 6.86 11.19 4.01
C ALA A 37 5.85 11.06 2.86
N ARG A 38 5.45 9.84 2.50
CA ARG A 38 4.42 9.60 1.48
C ARG A 38 3.03 10.05 1.94
N GLY A 39 2.67 9.79 3.19
CA GLY A 39 1.42 10.26 3.76
C GLY A 39 1.35 11.78 3.87
N THR A 40 2.43 12.41 4.33
CA THR A 40 2.56 13.88 4.35
C THR A 40 2.44 14.47 2.95
N SER A 41 3.09 13.85 1.95
CA SER A 41 2.98 14.28 0.53
C SER A 41 1.52 14.24 0.04
N MET A 42 0.77 13.21 0.41
CA MET A 42 -0.65 13.09 0.09
C MET A 42 -1.45 14.25 0.72
N ILE A 43 -1.26 14.54 1.99
CA ILE A 43 -1.92 15.64 2.70
C ILE A 43 -1.64 16.99 2.01
N THR A 44 -0.38 17.25 1.63
CA THR A 44 -0.05 18.51 0.93
C THR A 44 -0.80 18.64 -0.40
N TYR A 45 -1.03 17.53 -1.09
CA TYR A 45 -1.79 17.51 -2.34
C TYR A 45 -3.28 17.68 -2.12
N GLU A 46 -3.85 17.11 -1.05
CA GLU A 46 -5.25 17.36 -0.63
C GLU A 46 -5.48 18.84 -0.37
N HIS A 47 -4.60 19.50 0.39
CA HIS A 47 -4.66 20.95 0.63
C HIS A 47 -4.57 21.77 -0.67
N GLN A 48 -3.77 21.30 -1.65
CA GLN A 48 -3.73 21.96 -2.96
C GLN A 48 -5.04 21.80 -3.74
N LEU A 49 -5.66 20.62 -3.70
CA LEU A 49 -6.95 20.37 -4.36
C LEU A 49 -8.08 21.20 -3.72
N GLU A 50 -8.05 21.36 -2.41
CA GLU A 50 -9.01 22.17 -1.66
C GLU A 50 -8.78 23.68 -1.78
N GLY A 51 -7.63 24.09 -2.35
CA GLY A 51 -7.24 25.48 -2.49
C GLY A 51 -6.78 26.15 -1.19
N THR A 52 -6.52 25.38 -0.13
CA THR A 52 -5.98 25.83 1.17
C THR A 52 -4.46 26.02 1.13
N SER A 53 -3.79 25.37 0.18
CA SER A 53 -2.37 25.58 -0.15
C SER A 53 -2.17 25.80 -1.65
N SER A 54 -1.25 26.67 -2.00
CA SER A 54 -0.84 26.88 -3.40
C SER A 54 0.21 25.87 -3.89
N ILE A 55 0.84 25.11 -2.97
CA ILE A 55 1.97 24.23 -3.25
C ILE A 55 1.66 22.86 -2.64
N ALA A 56 1.89 21.80 -3.42
CA ALA A 56 1.99 20.43 -2.91
C ALA A 56 3.46 19.98 -2.98
N TYR A 57 3.89 19.24 -1.97
CA TYR A 57 5.23 18.69 -1.86
C TYR A 57 5.23 17.22 -2.22
N THR A 58 6.15 16.82 -3.10
CA THR A 58 6.32 15.40 -3.43
C THR A 58 7.01 14.64 -2.29
N ASN A 59 6.92 13.32 -2.31
CA ASN A 59 7.66 12.47 -1.37
C ASN A 59 9.18 12.79 -1.36
N SER A 60 9.77 13.06 -2.52
CA SER A 60 11.19 13.42 -2.63
C SER A 60 11.51 14.77 -1.97
N ASP A 61 10.61 15.73 -2.09
CA ASP A 61 10.74 17.04 -1.44
C ASP A 61 10.76 16.87 0.08
N ILE A 62 9.87 16.06 0.64
CA ILE A 62 9.75 15.81 2.08
C ILE A 62 10.92 14.97 2.63
N LEU A 63 11.44 14.03 1.84
CA LEU A 63 12.65 13.29 2.20
C LEU A 63 13.93 14.14 2.12
N GLY A 64 13.83 15.35 1.61
CA GLY A 64 14.86 16.35 1.69
C GLY A 64 15.67 16.59 0.40
N TRP A 65 15.15 16.15 -0.77
CA TRP A 65 15.83 16.38 -2.04
C TRP A 65 14.87 16.88 -3.12
N ARG A 66 15.00 18.15 -3.48
CA ARG A 66 14.26 18.78 -4.55
C ARG A 66 15.21 19.17 -5.69
N PHE A 67 14.85 18.82 -6.93
CA PHE A 67 15.58 19.33 -8.08
C PHE A 67 15.16 20.76 -8.36
N ASN A 68 16.08 21.72 -8.15
CA ASN A 68 15.87 23.11 -8.46
C ASN A 68 16.32 23.38 -9.91
N LYS A 69 15.35 23.71 -10.77
CA LYS A 69 15.59 23.96 -12.20
C LYS A 69 16.42 25.23 -12.45
N ASP A 70 16.37 26.18 -11.54
CA ASP A 70 17.04 27.47 -11.71
C ASP A 70 18.56 27.35 -11.49
N ILE A 71 18.95 26.44 -10.59
CA ILE A 71 20.38 26.16 -10.33
C ILE A 71 20.87 24.90 -11.06
N GLY A 72 19.97 24.10 -11.61
CA GLY A 72 20.28 22.83 -12.29
C GLY A 72 20.81 21.72 -11.39
N ASP A 73 20.56 21.79 -10.07
CA ASP A 73 21.07 20.86 -9.08
C ASP A 73 20.01 20.54 -8.03
N PHE A 74 20.29 19.55 -7.15
CA PHE A 74 19.43 19.21 -6.03
C PHE A 74 19.70 20.13 -4.84
N GLU A 75 18.63 20.65 -4.26
CA GLU A 75 18.64 21.40 -3.02
C GLU A 75 17.82 20.69 -1.93
N LYS A 76 18.15 20.96 -0.69
CA LYS A 76 17.38 20.50 0.46
C LYS A 76 16.25 21.48 0.74
N LEU A 77 15.02 21.00 0.75
CA LEU A 77 13.88 21.82 1.19
C LEU A 77 13.98 22.10 2.70
N ASP A 78 13.69 23.33 3.09
CA ASP A 78 13.62 23.67 4.51
C ASP A 78 12.42 22.93 5.16
N TYR A 79 12.67 22.29 6.28
CA TYR A 79 11.65 21.54 7.03
C TYR A 79 10.44 22.41 7.38
N SER A 80 10.64 23.66 7.72
CA SER A 80 9.55 24.61 8.04
C SER A 80 8.50 24.77 6.92
N CYS A 81 8.86 24.45 5.66
CA CYS A 81 7.93 24.53 4.55
C CYS A 81 6.82 23.44 4.61
N TYR A 82 7.12 22.29 5.20
CA TYR A 82 6.21 21.15 5.23
C TYR A 82 5.94 20.61 6.65
N GLU A 83 6.57 21.17 7.67
CA GLU A 83 6.36 20.83 9.09
C GLU A 83 4.87 20.80 9.49
N PRO A 84 4.03 21.80 9.13
CA PRO A 84 2.61 21.77 9.50
C PRO A 84 1.86 20.55 8.96
N PHE A 85 2.23 20.04 7.80
CA PHE A 85 1.64 18.85 7.19
C PHE A 85 2.15 17.55 7.82
N VAL A 86 3.38 17.55 8.37
CA VAL A 86 3.89 16.44 9.20
C VAL A 86 3.12 16.39 10.51
N ASP A 87 2.90 17.52 11.15
CA ASP A 87 2.11 17.61 12.39
C ASP A 87 0.67 17.14 12.14
N GLU A 88 0.07 17.55 11.04
CA GLU A 88 -1.26 17.10 10.63
C GLU A 88 -1.29 15.58 10.36
N TYR A 89 -0.24 15.01 9.75
CA TYR A 89 -0.12 13.57 9.57
C TYR A 89 -0.22 12.83 10.90
N TYR A 90 0.53 13.27 11.92
CA TYR A 90 0.47 12.67 13.25
C TYR A 90 -0.88 12.87 13.91
N GLN A 91 -1.49 14.05 13.79
CA GLN A 91 -2.83 14.32 14.34
C GLN A 91 -3.90 13.40 13.75
N ARG A 92 -3.81 13.10 12.43
CA ARG A 92 -4.77 12.24 11.75
C ARG A 92 -4.60 10.76 12.10
N TYR A 93 -3.37 10.28 12.29
CA TYR A 93 -3.08 8.84 12.25
C TYR A 93 -2.42 8.25 13.50
N ASP A 94 -1.80 9.03 14.39
CA ASP A 94 -0.93 8.50 15.46
C ASP A 94 -1.67 7.59 16.46
N ASP A 95 -2.95 7.85 16.71
CA ASP A 95 -3.76 7.05 17.62
C ASP A 95 -4.18 5.67 17.06
N ASN A 96 -4.19 5.52 15.73
CA ASN A 96 -4.78 4.36 15.08
C ASN A 96 -3.88 3.68 14.04
N LEU A 97 -2.76 4.27 13.61
CA LEU A 97 -1.87 3.70 12.61
C LEU A 97 -0.49 3.38 13.20
N TYR A 98 -0.25 2.11 13.43
CA TYR A 98 0.98 1.57 14.01
C TYR A 98 1.85 0.98 12.91
N ILE A 99 2.95 1.67 12.57
CA ILE A 99 3.87 1.27 11.51
C ILE A 99 5.09 0.60 12.13
N ILE A 100 5.31 -0.66 11.79
CA ILE A 100 6.47 -1.46 12.19
C ILE A 100 7.30 -1.74 10.94
N ASP A 101 8.54 -1.27 10.92
CA ASP A 101 9.45 -1.47 9.80
C ASP A 101 10.64 -2.37 10.17
N SER A 102 11.41 -2.77 9.17
CA SER A 102 12.60 -3.61 9.35
C SER A 102 13.80 -2.88 9.95
N GLU A 103 13.77 -1.53 10.04
CA GLU A 103 14.82 -0.76 10.71
C GLU A 103 14.70 -0.90 12.23
N ALA A 104 13.48 -1.02 12.75
CA ALA A 104 13.22 -1.18 14.18
C ALA A 104 13.57 -2.59 14.70
N CYS A 105 13.33 -3.62 13.88
CA CYS A 105 13.64 -5.02 14.21
C CYS A 105 13.64 -5.90 12.96
N SER A 106 14.39 -7.02 12.99
CA SER A 106 14.27 -8.03 11.95
C SER A 106 12.87 -8.65 11.98
N LEU A 107 12.09 -8.45 10.92
CA LEU A 107 10.73 -8.93 10.79
C LEU A 107 10.72 -10.28 10.07
N ASN A 108 10.57 -11.34 10.84
CA ASN A 108 10.30 -12.69 10.36
C ASN A 108 8.90 -13.15 10.83
N ASP A 109 8.50 -14.36 10.44
CA ASP A 109 7.18 -14.94 10.74
C ASP A 109 6.87 -14.89 12.24
N ASP A 110 7.79 -15.39 13.08
CA ASP A 110 7.63 -15.44 14.53
C ASP A 110 7.47 -14.03 15.13
N ARG A 111 8.25 -13.08 14.64
CA ARG A 111 8.22 -11.71 15.14
C ARG A 111 6.94 -10.99 14.78
N ILE A 112 6.44 -11.18 13.56
CA ILE A 112 5.13 -10.64 13.14
C ILE A 112 4.02 -11.23 14.01
N PHE A 113 4.08 -12.54 14.30
CA PHE A 113 3.14 -13.19 15.21
C PHE A 113 3.18 -12.59 16.60
N ASP A 114 4.36 -12.53 17.21
CA ASP A 114 4.54 -12.04 18.59
C ASP A 114 4.08 -10.59 18.74
N ILE A 115 4.44 -9.71 17.79
CA ILE A 115 3.99 -8.31 17.81
C ILE A 115 2.48 -8.24 17.71
N THR A 116 1.86 -9.02 16.82
CA THR A 116 0.40 -9.03 16.64
C THR A 116 -0.31 -9.54 17.89
N VAL A 117 0.20 -10.61 18.52
CA VAL A 117 -0.36 -11.15 19.77
C VAL A 117 -0.26 -10.14 20.91
N ASN A 118 0.90 -9.48 21.06
CA ASN A 118 1.10 -8.47 22.10
C ASN A 118 0.21 -7.25 21.87
N PHE A 119 0.09 -6.79 20.61
CA PHE A 119 -0.81 -5.71 20.26
C PHE A 119 -2.27 -6.04 20.62
N ARG A 120 -2.73 -7.28 20.36
CA ARG A 120 -4.07 -7.72 20.78
C ARG A 120 -4.27 -7.71 22.27
N ARG A 121 -3.24 -8.09 23.05
CA ARG A 121 -3.31 -8.09 24.53
C ARG A 121 -3.38 -6.68 25.11
N GLU A 122 -2.70 -5.73 24.48
CA GLU A 122 -2.68 -4.33 24.91
C GLU A 122 -3.96 -3.59 24.50
N HIS A 123 -4.64 -4.05 23.45
CA HIS A 123 -5.83 -3.43 22.87
C HIS A 123 -7.01 -4.43 22.78
N LEU A 124 -7.41 -4.99 23.93
CA LEU A 124 -8.39 -6.07 24.01
C LEU A 124 -9.74 -5.74 23.38
N ASP A 125 -10.23 -4.53 23.57
CA ASP A 125 -11.56 -4.09 23.14
C ASP A 125 -11.57 -3.31 21.82
N LYS A 126 -10.39 -3.01 21.26
CA LYS A 126 -10.28 -2.21 20.05
C LYS A 126 -10.21 -3.12 18.81
N PRO A 127 -11.08 -2.92 17.80
CA PRO A 127 -10.93 -3.62 16.55
C PRO A 127 -9.63 -3.18 15.85
N PHE A 128 -8.95 -4.11 15.18
CA PHE A 128 -7.78 -3.78 14.37
C PHE A 128 -7.63 -4.69 13.16
N VAL A 129 -6.93 -4.20 12.18
CA VAL A 129 -6.54 -4.91 10.96
C VAL A 129 -5.02 -5.00 10.89
N VAL A 130 -4.53 -6.14 10.41
CA VAL A 130 -3.10 -6.34 10.14
C VAL A 130 -2.86 -6.22 8.64
N ILE A 131 -1.89 -5.40 8.25
CA ILE A 131 -1.43 -5.27 6.86
C ILE A 131 0.06 -5.63 6.82
N VAL A 132 0.45 -6.52 5.89
CA VAL A 132 1.85 -6.93 5.69
C VAL A 132 2.28 -6.64 4.26
N ASP A 133 3.19 -5.70 4.11
CA ASP A 133 3.75 -5.28 2.83
C ASP A 133 5.24 -5.64 2.76
N TYR A 134 5.63 -6.73 2.17
CA TYR A 134 4.95 -7.71 1.34
C TYR A 134 5.31 -9.16 1.76
N LEU A 135 4.55 -10.13 1.21
CA LEU A 135 4.58 -11.55 1.60
C LEU A 135 5.91 -12.26 1.32
N GLN A 136 6.68 -11.83 0.33
CA GLN A 136 7.90 -12.50 -0.12
C GLN A 136 9.15 -11.90 0.50
N ILE A 137 9.25 -11.94 1.82
CA ILE A 137 10.48 -11.57 2.52
C ILE A 137 11.38 -12.79 2.50
N GLY A 138 12.15 -12.88 1.46
CA GLY A 138 13.20 -13.85 1.42
C GLY A 138 14.49 -13.24 1.93
N GLY A 139 15.12 -13.82 2.88
CA GLY A 139 16.56 -13.76 2.99
C GLY A 139 17.24 -14.27 1.70
N ASP A 140 18.57 -14.29 1.66
CA ASP A 140 19.44 -14.74 0.55
C ASP A 140 19.29 -16.24 0.17
N ALA A 141 18.10 -16.80 0.33
CA ALA A 141 17.83 -18.22 0.15
C ALA A 141 17.57 -18.57 -1.32
N GLU A 142 18.11 -19.70 -1.74
CA GLU A 142 17.88 -20.29 -3.05
C GLU A 142 16.40 -20.59 -3.31
N THR A 143 16.00 -20.67 -4.57
CA THR A 143 14.61 -20.69 -5.06
C THR A 143 13.64 -21.70 -4.42
N SER A 144 14.13 -22.81 -3.86
CA SER A 144 13.32 -23.82 -3.15
C SER A 144 12.81 -23.32 -1.78
N ASP A 145 13.57 -22.46 -1.14
CA ASP A 145 13.30 -21.94 0.20
C ASP A 145 12.23 -20.84 0.21
N ARG A 146 12.17 -20.03 -0.87
CA ARG A 146 11.17 -18.94 -1.01
C ARG A 146 9.74 -19.43 -1.01
N LYS A 147 9.45 -20.55 -1.68
CA LYS A 147 8.11 -21.12 -1.71
C LYS A 147 7.69 -21.59 -0.33
N SER A 148 8.58 -22.29 0.39
CA SER A 148 8.32 -22.76 1.75
C SER A 148 8.08 -21.59 2.70
N GLN A 149 8.86 -20.52 2.62
CA GLN A 149 8.68 -19.30 3.41
C GLN A 149 7.33 -18.64 3.12
N THR A 150 6.95 -18.49 1.85
CA THR A 150 5.65 -17.95 1.47
C THR A 150 4.50 -18.80 2.02
N ASP A 151 4.61 -20.14 1.96
CA ASP A 151 3.59 -21.05 2.47
C ASP A 151 3.46 -20.96 4.00
N ASN A 152 4.56 -20.80 4.72
CA ASN A 152 4.57 -20.58 6.17
C ASN A 152 3.88 -19.27 6.54
N MET A 153 4.20 -18.17 5.84
CA MET A 153 3.55 -16.87 6.05
C MET A 153 2.04 -16.93 5.81
N VAL A 154 1.59 -17.58 4.72
CA VAL A 154 0.16 -17.75 4.45
C VAL A 154 -0.53 -18.55 5.56
N THR A 155 0.14 -19.59 6.07
CA THR A 155 -0.36 -20.39 7.19
C THR A 155 -0.48 -19.56 8.46
N LEU A 156 0.56 -18.77 8.77
CA LEU A 156 0.57 -17.85 9.90
C LEU A 156 -0.58 -16.83 9.82
N PHE A 157 -0.76 -16.18 8.67
CA PHE A 157 -1.83 -15.19 8.50
C PHE A 157 -3.22 -15.79 8.65
N LYS A 158 -3.40 -17.03 8.19
CA LYS A 158 -4.64 -17.76 8.41
C LYS A 158 -4.87 -18.08 9.89
N GLN A 159 -3.82 -18.45 10.62
CA GLN A 159 -3.90 -18.69 12.07
C GLN A 159 -4.25 -17.39 12.81
N LEU A 160 -3.54 -16.28 12.54
CA LEU A 160 -3.84 -14.97 13.12
C LEU A 160 -5.30 -14.56 12.85
N SER A 161 -5.73 -14.65 11.59
CA SER A 161 -7.09 -14.26 11.22
C SER A 161 -8.15 -15.13 11.89
N THR A 162 -7.92 -16.44 12.02
CA THR A 162 -8.90 -17.38 12.58
C THR A 162 -8.94 -17.33 14.10
N GLN A 163 -7.76 -17.33 14.75
CA GLN A 163 -7.65 -17.40 16.22
C GLN A 163 -7.98 -16.07 16.88
N MET A 164 -7.58 -14.95 16.26
CA MET A 164 -7.81 -13.62 16.81
C MET A 164 -9.05 -12.94 16.25
N GLN A 165 -9.70 -13.54 15.25
CA GLN A 165 -10.86 -12.97 14.55
C GLN A 165 -10.58 -11.55 13.99
N ILE A 166 -9.41 -11.36 13.39
CA ILE A 166 -8.97 -10.11 12.80
C ILE A 166 -8.80 -10.25 11.29
N PRO A 167 -9.07 -9.18 10.51
CA PRO A 167 -8.66 -9.13 9.11
C PRO A 167 -7.14 -9.10 9.00
N VAL A 168 -6.59 -9.94 8.12
CA VAL A 168 -5.17 -9.91 7.73
C VAL A 168 -5.09 -9.70 6.24
N ILE A 169 -4.40 -8.65 5.82
CA ILE A 169 -4.18 -8.27 4.44
C ILE A 169 -2.69 -8.46 4.13
N SER A 170 -2.37 -9.20 3.09
CA SER A 170 -0.99 -9.33 2.64
C SER A 170 -0.85 -8.94 1.18
N ILE A 171 0.26 -8.26 0.88
CA ILE A 171 0.60 -7.81 -0.46
C ILE A 171 1.58 -8.81 -1.05
N SER A 172 1.31 -9.30 -2.25
CA SER A 172 2.20 -10.20 -2.99
C SER A 172 2.80 -9.50 -4.20
N ARG A 173 4.07 -9.75 -4.47
CA ARG A 173 4.69 -9.38 -5.75
C ARG A 173 4.29 -10.39 -6.83
N ASP A 174 4.09 -9.90 -8.02
CA ASP A 174 3.86 -10.69 -9.22
C ASP A 174 4.79 -10.22 -10.34
N ASP A 175 5.18 -11.13 -11.23
CA ASP A 175 5.92 -10.81 -12.45
C ASP A 175 5.02 -10.04 -13.43
N TYR A 176 5.31 -8.76 -13.60
CA TYR A 176 4.55 -7.75 -14.34
C TYR A 176 4.36 -7.99 -15.85
N LYS A 177 4.61 -9.18 -16.35
CA LYS A 177 4.53 -9.46 -17.80
C LYS A 177 3.12 -9.71 -18.31
N LYS A 178 2.14 -9.92 -17.40
CA LYS A 178 0.74 -10.24 -17.77
C LYS A 178 -0.21 -9.65 -16.72
N ARG A 179 -1.49 -9.47 -17.11
CA ARG A 179 -2.55 -9.16 -16.17
C ARG A 179 -2.57 -10.14 -15.01
N VAL A 180 -2.66 -9.62 -13.79
CA VAL A 180 -2.77 -10.42 -12.58
C VAL A 180 -4.06 -11.23 -12.61
N SER A 181 -3.96 -12.53 -12.36
CA SER A 181 -5.09 -13.47 -12.30
C SER A 181 -4.88 -14.42 -11.13
N LEU A 182 -5.85 -15.26 -10.81
CA LEU A 182 -5.67 -16.29 -9.77
C LEU A 182 -4.46 -17.20 -10.06
N SER A 183 -4.15 -17.41 -11.34
CA SER A 183 -2.96 -18.19 -11.72
C SER A 183 -1.64 -17.50 -11.40
N SER A 184 -1.63 -16.19 -11.18
CA SER A 184 -0.44 -15.45 -10.74
C SER A 184 -0.01 -15.82 -9.32
N PHE A 185 -0.92 -16.35 -8.51
CA PHE A 185 -0.63 -16.87 -7.17
C PHE A 185 -0.12 -18.31 -7.16
N LYS A 186 0.04 -18.96 -8.32
CA LYS A 186 0.38 -20.40 -8.43
C LYS A 186 1.80 -20.76 -7.99
N GLU A 187 2.69 -19.81 -7.82
CA GLU A 187 4.01 -20.08 -7.24
C GLU A 187 3.90 -20.57 -5.77
N SER A 188 2.80 -20.16 -5.08
CA SER A 188 2.37 -20.75 -3.82
C SER A 188 0.87 -21.08 -3.95
N GLY A 189 0.53 -22.35 -4.20
CA GLY A 189 -0.87 -22.82 -4.23
C GLY A 189 -1.63 -22.47 -2.94
N ASN A 190 -0.92 -22.29 -1.84
CA ASN A 190 -1.49 -21.93 -0.55
C ASN A 190 -2.05 -20.51 -0.52
N ILE A 191 -1.56 -19.55 -1.32
CA ILE A 191 -2.12 -18.20 -1.40
C ILE A 191 -3.53 -18.27 -1.98
N GLU A 192 -3.71 -18.98 -3.09
CA GLU A 192 -5.02 -19.11 -3.74
C GLU A 192 -6.03 -19.81 -2.80
N TYR A 193 -5.63 -20.86 -2.11
CA TYR A 193 -6.52 -21.62 -1.22
C TYR A 193 -6.71 -20.95 0.14
N GLY A 194 -5.66 -20.31 0.69
CA GLY A 194 -5.67 -19.66 2.01
C GLY A 194 -6.52 -18.40 2.05
N GLY A 195 -6.39 -17.54 1.03
CA GLY A 195 -7.08 -16.26 0.96
C GLY A 195 -8.62 -16.39 0.88
N GLY A 196 -9.35 -15.64 1.70
CA GLY A 196 -10.80 -15.49 1.60
C GLY A 196 -11.17 -14.59 0.42
N ILE A 197 -10.41 -13.54 0.21
CA ILE A 197 -10.50 -12.58 -0.90
C ILE A 197 -9.13 -12.50 -1.57
N CYS A 198 -9.10 -12.51 -2.90
CA CYS A 198 -7.90 -12.25 -3.68
C CYS A 198 -8.17 -11.09 -4.63
N LEU A 199 -7.33 -10.07 -4.56
CA LEU A 199 -7.42 -8.86 -5.36
C LEU A 199 -6.26 -8.80 -6.35
N GLY A 200 -6.54 -8.42 -7.59
CA GLY A 200 -5.54 -8.17 -8.63
C GLY A 200 -5.37 -6.68 -8.87
N TRP A 201 -4.14 -6.18 -8.80
CA TRP A 201 -3.81 -4.79 -9.08
C TRP A 201 -3.16 -4.69 -10.45
N ASN A 202 -3.86 -4.07 -11.39
CA ASN A 202 -3.51 -4.04 -12.81
C ASN A 202 -3.44 -2.62 -13.35
N TRP A 203 -2.75 -2.45 -14.46
CA TRP A 203 -2.89 -1.24 -15.27
C TRP A 203 -4.24 -1.26 -15.98
N TYR A 204 -4.94 -0.13 -15.98
CA TYR A 204 -6.15 0.03 -16.75
C TYR A 204 -5.86 -0.17 -18.24
N GLY A 205 -6.68 -0.97 -18.91
CA GLY A 205 -6.59 -1.20 -20.34
C GLY A 205 -5.63 -2.32 -20.78
N GLU A 206 -4.93 -3.01 -19.87
CA GLU A 206 -4.12 -4.18 -20.24
C GLU A 206 -4.97 -5.39 -20.73
N THR A 207 -6.28 -5.37 -20.51
CA THR A 207 -7.22 -6.43 -20.94
C THR A 207 -7.98 -6.13 -22.20
N VAL A 208 -8.04 -4.87 -22.58
CA VAL A 208 -8.71 -4.48 -23.83
C VAL A 208 -7.63 -4.40 -24.89
N ALA A 209 -7.74 -5.21 -25.94
CA ALA A 209 -6.91 -5.05 -27.14
C ALA A 209 -6.85 -3.56 -27.46
N PRO A 210 -5.66 -2.96 -27.67
CA PRO A 210 -5.50 -1.52 -27.75
C PRO A 210 -6.40 -0.97 -28.85
N SER A 211 -7.57 -0.48 -28.49
CA SER A 211 -8.36 0.34 -29.37
C SER A 211 -7.60 1.66 -29.54
N LYS A 212 -7.48 2.16 -30.76
CA LYS A 212 -6.66 3.34 -31.09
C LYS A 212 -6.99 4.57 -30.19
N GLY A 213 -8.19 4.63 -29.60
CA GLY A 213 -8.60 5.69 -28.68
C GLY A 213 -7.99 5.58 -27.26
N ASN A 214 -7.95 4.37 -26.71
CA ASN A 214 -7.41 4.14 -25.34
C ASN A 214 -5.91 4.40 -25.26
N ASP A 215 -5.15 4.11 -26.34
CA ASP A 215 -3.70 4.36 -26.38
C ASP A 215 -3.36 5.86 -26.35
N VAL A 216 -4.18 6.72 -26.94
CA VAL A 216 -4.00 8.18 -26.90
C VAL A 216 -4.24 8.71 -25.49
N MET A 217 -5.31 8.29 -24.83
CA MET A 217 -5.66 8.69 -23.46
C MET A 217 -4.60 8.23 -22.46
N LEU A 218 -4.14 6.99 -22.53
CA LEU A 218 -3.09 6.45 -21.68
C LEU A 218 -1.74 7.18 -21.89
N LYS A 219 -1.42 7.59 -23.11
CA LYS A 219 -0.23 8.39 -23.39
C LYS A 219 -0.34 9.81 -22.82
N GLN A 220 -1.53 10.41 -22.87
CA GLN A 220 -1.80 11.71 -22.29
C GLN A 220 -1.62 11.67 -20.77
N PHE A 221 -2.27 10.73 -20.07
CA PHE A 221 -2.13 10.58 -18.63
C PHE A 221 -0.68 10.34 -18.19
N LYS A 222 0.08 9.53 -18.92
CA LYS A 222 1.51 9.34 -18.64
C LYS A 222 2.32 10.64 -18.78
N ARG A 223 2.01 11.50 -19.75
CA ARG A 223 2.65 12.82 -19.91
C ARG A 223 2.33 13.76 -18.76
N GLU A 224 1.12 13.67 -18.23
CA GLU A 224 0.63 14.43 -17.08
C GLU A 224 1.09 13.86 -15.72
N GLY A 225 1.93 12.80 -15.73
CA GLY A 225 2.39 12.14 -14.51
C GLY A 225 1.34 11.28 -13.82
N LEU A 226 0.20 11.05 -14.46
CA LEU A 226 -0.94 10.27 -13.95
C LEU A 226 -0.84 8.80 -14.39
N ARG A 227 -1.49 7.94 -13.61
CA ARG A 227 -1.61 6.52 -13.92
C ARG A 227 -3.05 6.06 -13.69
N LEU A 228 -3.59 5.31 -14.64
CA LEU A 228 -4.86 4.64 -14.47
C LEU A 228 -4.62 3.21 -14.01
N MET A 229 -5.24 2.84 -12.91
CA MET A 229 -5.10 1.54 -12.26
C MET A 229 -6.47 0.87 -12.16
N GLU A 230 -6.48 -0.44 -12.14
CA GLU A 230 -7.68 -1.26 -11.99
C GLU A 230 -7.48 -2.28 -10.88
N LEU A 231 -8.42 -2.34 -9.94
CA LEU A 231 -8.49 -3.35 -8.90
C LEU A 231 -9.54 -4.38 -9.28
N ASP A 232 -9.11 -5.62 -9.48
CA ASP A 232 -9.99 -6.76 -9.78
C ASP A 232 -10.27 -7.61 -8.56
N VAL A 233 -11.52 -7.97 -8.32
CA VAL A 233 -11.89 -9.02 -7.37
C VAL A 233 -11.75 -10.38 -8.05
N LEU A 234 -10.57 -11.00 -7.94
CA LEU A 234 -10.24 -12.28 -8.57
C LEU A 234 -10.92 -13.45 -7.87
N LYS A 235 -11.05 -13.38 -6.55
CA LYS A 235 -11.70 -14.38 -5.70
C LYS A 235 -12.42 -13.69 -4.56
N SER A 236 -13.61 -14.16 -4.24
CA SER A 236 -14.34 -13.86 -3.01
C SER A 236 -15.09 -15.10 -2.57
N ARG A 237 -14.92 -15.51 -1.29
CA ARG A 237 -15.64 -16.67 -0.76
C ARG A 237 -17.12 -16.38 -0.54
N ASN A 238 -17.43 -15.17 -0.09
CA ASN A 238 -18.79 -14.78 0.34
C ASN A 238 -19.37 -13.63 -0.49
N GLY A 239 -18.73 -13.25 -1.60
CA GLY A 239 -19.13 -12.11 -2.44
C GLY A 239 -19.05 -12.40 -3.93
N THR A 240 -19.30 -11.37 -4.72
CA THR A 240 -19.22 -11.41 -6.18
C THR A 240 -17.77 -11.45 -6.66
N ARG A 241 -17.55 -12.15 -7.77
CA ARG A 241 -16.26 -12.15 -8.51
C ARG A 241 -16.37 -11.25 -9.74
N GLY A 242 -15.23 -10.76 -10.20
CA GLY A 242 -15.15 -10.00 -11.43
C GLY A 242 -15.57 -8.54 -11.32
N THR A 243 -15.88 -8.08 -10.10
CA THR A 243 -16.04 -6.65 -9.83
C THR A 243 -14.71 -5.95 -10.07
N ARG A 244 -14.77 -4.78 -10.71
CA ARG A 244 -13.62 -3.94 -11.00
C ARG A 244 -13.87 -2.54 -10.48
N VAL A 245 -12.82 -1.96 -9.93
CA VAL A 245 -12.82 -0.57 -9.50
C VAL A 245 -11.63 0.13 -10.15
N ASN A 246 -11.88 1.27 -10.75
CA ASN A 246 -10.88 2.04 -11.47
C ASN A 246 -10.38 3.20 -10.63
N PHE A 247 -9.08 3.45 -10.69
CA PHE A 247 -8.43 4.52 -9.95
C PHE A 247 -7.53 5.35 -10.84
N LYS A 248 -7.56 6.65 -10.63
CA LYS A 248 -6.52 7.58 -11.04
C LYS A 248 -5.49 7.64 -9.93
N TYR A 249 -4.26 7.34 -10.24
CA TYR A 249 -3.14 7.37 -9.32
C TYR A 249 -2.17 8.47 -9.70
N ILE A 250 -1.83 9.32 -8.75
CA ILE A 250 -0.86 10.41 -8.88
C ILE A 250 0.40 10.06 -8.09
N PRO A 251 1.39 9.42 -8.72
CA PRO A 251 2.55 8.86 -8.02
C PRO A 251 3.39 9.89 -7.26
N ALA A 252 3.44 11.12 -7.76
CA ALA A 252 4.21 12.20 -7.14
C ALA A 252 3.77 12.47 -5.69
N TYR A 253 2.47 12.29 -5.42
CA TYR A 253 1.84 12.57 -4.13
C TYR A 253 1.24 11.34 -3.46
N ASN A 254 1.42 10.14 -4.02
CA ASN A 254 0.79 8.88 -3.56
C ASN A 254 -0.74 8.95 -3.43
N PHE A 255 -1.37 9.80 -4.21
CA PHE A 255 -2.81 10.08 -4.14
C PHE A 255 -3.59 9.19 -5.10
N PHE A 256 -4.69 8.62 -4.60
CA PHE A 256 -5.63 7.80 -5.38
C PHE A 256 -7.01 8.45 -5.38
N GLU A 257 -7.64 8.46 -6.53
CA GLU A 257 -9.00 8.92 -6.75
C GLU A 257 -9.77 7.82 -7.48
N GLU A 258 -10.89 7.38 -6.90
CA GLU A 258 -11.78 6.42 -7.56
C GLU A 258 -12.45 7.08 -8.76
N ILE A 259 -12.50 6.36 -9.88
CA ILE A 259 -13.21 6.80 -11.08
C ILE A 259 -14.56 6.09 -11.06
N CYS A 260 -15.61 6.84 -10.73
CA CYS A 260 -16.98 6.38 -10.88
C CYS A 260 -17.38 6.45 -12.37
N ASP A 261 -17.88 5.33 -12.92
CA ASP A 261 -18.41 5.25 -14.29
C ASP A 261 -19.76 5.98 -14.40
#